data_2aa01904da82bdc214cb595e07b43495
#
_entry.id   2aa01904da82bdc214cb595e07b43495
#
_cell.length_a   1.000
_cell.length_b   1.000
_cell.length_c   1.000
_cell.angle_alpha   90.00
_cell.angle_beta   90.00
_cell.angle_gamma   90.00
#
_symmetry.space_group_name_H-M   'P 1'
#
loop_
_entity.id
_entity.type
_entity.pdbx_description
1 polymer ?
#
loop_
_entity_poly.entity_id
_entity_poly.type
_entity_poly.pdbx_seq_one_letter_code
_entity_poly.pdbx_strand_id
1 'polypeptide(L)'
;EGPAYAAFLFCAESAGVLLPTVRSRCVELSVRPTAQEERELLPQTQALLQAMADGETDGVVRTLVGFESGKLTREKLQQVLQSSRVVVQQALRLRCGVEPEPVYAALAGSLSRRFRKRQLMELCEMLGRFAQECEWNVAVGQVLGAIAAEWEEIL
;
A
#
# COMPACT_ATOMS: atom_id res chain seq x y z
N GLU A 1 -32.64 22.11 -10.91
CA GLU A 1 -31.66 22.98 -10.22
C GLU A 1 -31.78 22.72 -8.72
N GLY A 2 -30.63 22.52 -8.06
CA GLY A 2 -30.61 22.36 -6.62
C GLY A 2 -30.84 23.68 -5.90
N PRO A 3 -31.18 23.68 -4.60
CA PRO A 3 -31.37 24.90 -3.85
C PRO A 3 -30.09 25.72 -3.81
N ALA A 4 -30.20 27.06 -3.79
CA ALA A 4 -29.06 27.99 -3.85
C ALA A 4 -28.02 27.83 -2.73
N TYR A 5 -28.37 27.10 -1.66
CA TYR A 5 -27.50 26.79 -0.51
C TYR A 5 -26.83 25.41 -0.59
N ALA A 6 -27.05 24.65 -1.67
CA ALA A 6 -26.48 23.32 -1.80
C ALA A 6 -25.50 23.25 -2.98
N ALA A 7 -24.33 22.69 -2.73
CA ALA A 7 -23.37 22.33 -3.75
C ALA A 7 -23.21 20.79 -3.78
N PHE A 8 -23.17 20.23 -4.98
CA PHE A 8 -22.94 18.80 -5.19
C PHE A 8 -21.56 18.60 -5.79
N LEU A 9 -20.73 17.77 -5.17
CA LEU A 9 -19.44 17.38 -5.66
C LEU A 9 -19.49 15.92 -6.11
N PHE A 10 -19.22 15.66 -7.39
CA PHE A 10 -19.13 14.32 -7.94
C PHE A 10 -17.66 14.00 -8.24
N CYS A 11 -17.17 12.90 -7.67
CA CYS A 11 -15.84 12.36 -7.98
C CYS A 11 -15.98 11.17 -8.90
N ALA A 12 -15.24 11.17 -10.00
CA ALA A 12 -15.22 10.08 -10.97
C ALA A 12 -13.82 9.91 -11.56
N GLU A 13 -13.47 8.72 -11.98
CA GLU A 13 -12.17 8.44 -12.61
C GLU A 13 -11.99 9.16 -13.95
N SER A 14 -13.08 9.37 -14.67
CA SER A 14 -13.10 10.15 -15.91
C SER A 14 -14.47 10.78 -16.14
N ALA A 15 -14.50 11.89 -16.86
CA ALA A 15 -15.76 12.54 -17.24
C ALA A 15 -16.67 11.65 -18.12
N GLY A 16 -16.10 10.66 -18.81
CA GLY A 16 -16.84 9.73 -19.66
C GLY A 16 -17.74 8.75 -18.91
N VAL A 17 -17.49 8.53 -17.62
CA VAL A 17 -18.34 7.66 -16.76
C VAL A 17 -19.65 8.33 -16.38
N LEU A 18 -19.68 9.68 -16.39
CA LEU A 18 -20.86 10.43 -16.02
C LEU A 18 -21.84 10.55 -17.20
N LEU A 19 -23.15 10.45 -16.89
CA LEU A 19 -24.19 10.70 -17.87
C LEU A 19 -24.05 12.10 -18.49
N PRO A 20 -24.25 12.25 -19.81
CA PRO A 20 -24.12 13.55 -20.51
C PRO A 20 -25.01 14.65 -19.87
N THR A 21 -26.18 14.26 -19.37
CA THR A 21 -27.12 15.16 -18.69
C THR A 21 -26.61 15.69 -17.35
N VAL A 22 -25.78 14.92 -16.63
CA VAL A 22 -25.12 15.35 -15.39
C VAL A 22 -23.92 16.23 -15.75
N ARG A 23 -23.10 15.77 -16.68
CA ARG A 23 -21.89 16.47 -17.11
C ARG A 23 -22.20 17.88 -17.64
N SER A 24 -23.28 18.04 -18.43
CA SER A 24 -23.67 19.37 -18.97
C SER A 24 -24.12 20.39 -17.92
N ARG A 25 -24.37 19.95 -16.67
CA ARG A 25 -24.82 20.79 -15.54
C ARG A 25 -23.74 20.96 -14.47
N CYS A 26 -22.56 20.37 -14.66
CA CYS A 26 -21.46 20.44 -13.72
C CYS A 26 -20.28 21.21 -14.31
N VAL A 27 -19.51 21.86 -13.44
CA VAL A 27 -18.19 22.37 -13.80
C VAL A 27 -17.20 21.23 -13.65
N GLU A 28 -16.49 20.88 -14.73
CA GLU A 28 -15.49 19.84 -14.72
C GLU A 28 -14.16 20.38 -14.17
N LEU A 29 -13.68 19.80 -13.09
CA LEU A 29 -12.38 20.06 -12.49
C LEU A 29 -11.50 18.83 -12.69
N SER A 30 -10.55 18.90 -13.61
CA SER A 30 -9.57 17.82 -13.77
C SER A 30 -8.49 17.93 -12.70
N VAL A 31 -8.49 16.98 -11.78
CA VAL A 31 -7.37 16.80 -10.84
C VAL A 31 -6.30 16.00 -11.58
N ARG A 32 -5.25 16.69 -12.02
CA ARG A 32 -4.06 15.97 -12.50
C ARG A 32 -3.31 15.45 -11.28
N PRO A 33 -2.85 14.18 -11.28
CA PRO A 33 -1.89 13.78 -10.28
C PRO A 33 -0.72 14.75 -10.39
N THR A 34 -0.40 15.43 -9.30
CA THR A 34 0.84 16.21 -9.20
C THR A 34 1.96 15.31 -9.67
N ALA A 35 2.82 15.79 -10.57
CA ALA A 35 3.95 15.03 -11.08
C ALA A 35 4.53 14.26 -9.91
N GLN A 36 4.67 12.93 -10.09
CA GLN A 36 5.18 12.05 -9.07
C GLN A 36 6.43 12.71 -8.48
N GLU A 37 6.29 13.37 -7.32
CA GLU A 37 7.41 13.49 -6.43
C GLU A 37 7.95 12.09 -6.37
N GLU A 38 9.22 11.89 -6.74
CA GLU A 38 9.90 10.62 -6.60
C GLU A 38 9.63 10.17 -5.17
N ARG A 39 8.66 9.27 -5.02
CA ARG A 39 8.22 8.83 -3.71
C ARG A 39 9.32 7.94 -3.19
N GLU A 40 10.33 8.55 -2.59
CA GLU A 40 11.32 7.81 -1.84
C GLU A 40 10.57 6.92 -0.85
N LEU A 41 10.86 5.64 -0.94
CA LEU A 41 10.29 4.68 0.01
C LEU A 41 10.77 5.04 1.41
N LEU A 42 9.84 5.05 2.35
CA LEU A 42 10.18 5.24 3.75
C LEU A 42 11.25 4.22 4.17
N PRO A 43 12.24 4.62 4.96
CA PRO A 43 13.27 3.68 5.44
C PRO A 43 12.69 2.43 6.11
N GLN A 44 11.58 2.58 6.85
CA GLN A 44 10.87 1.48 7.47
C GLN A 44 10.24 0.53 6.44
N THR A 45 9.70 1.08 5.34
CA THR A 45 9.17 0.27 4.23
C THR A 45 10.29 -0.54 3.58
N GLN A 46 11.43 0.10 3.32
CA GLN A 46 12.59 -0.59 2.76
C GLN A 46 13.09 -1.70 3.68
N ALA A 47 13.24 -1.40 4.99
CA ALA A 47 13.69 -2.39 5.97
C ALA A 47 12.76 -3.60 6.06
N LEU A 48 11.44 -3.38 6.11
CA LEU A 48 10.45 -4.46 6.16
C LEU A 48 10.50 -5.33 4.91
N LEU A 49 10.48 -4.71 3.73
CA LEU A 49 10.46 -5.45 2.47
C LEU A 49 11.77 -6.16 2.18
N GLN A 50 12.90 -5.58 2.61
CA GLN A 50 14.20 -6.24 2.52
C GLN A 50 14.23 -7.47 3.41
N ALA A 51 13.81 -7.37 4.68
CA ALA A 51 13.71 -8.50 5.59
C ALA A 51 12.81 -9.63 5.04
N MET A 52 11.68 -9.25 4.42
CA MET A 52 10.79 -10.21 3.73
C MET A 52 11.49 -10.87 2.53
N ALA A 53 12.22 -10.10 1.71
CA ALA A 53 12.93 -10.61 0.53
C ALA A 53 14.10 -11.54 0.90
N ASP A 54 14.80 -11.27 2.00
CA ASP A 54 15.89 -12.10 2.52
C ASP A 54 15.38 -13.46 3.03
N GLY A 55 14.10 -13.52 3.39
CA GLY A 55 13.39 -14.77 3.70
C GLY A 55 13.72 -15.38 5.05
N GLU A 56 14.33 -14.63 5.93
CA GLU A 56 14.58 -15.02 7.31
C GLU A 56 13.38 -14.60 8.18
N THR A 57 12.66 -15.56 8.75
CA THR A 57 11.54 -15.29 9.66
C THR A 57 11.96 -14.37 10.80
N ASP A 58 13.09 -14.66 11.42
CA ASP A 58 13.68 -13.84 12.48
C ASP A 58 13.98 -12.41 12.04
N GLY A 59 14.35 -12.20 10.77
CA GLY A 59 14.65 -10.89 10.20
C GLY A 59 13.41 -9.98 10.18
N VAL A 60 12.27 -10.53 9.76
CA VAL A 60 10.98 -9.80 9.74
C VAL A 60 10.52 -9.50 11.15
N VAL A 61 10.51 -10.50 12.04
CA VAL A 61 10.12 -10.31 13.46
C VAL A 61 10.99 -9.26 14.13
N ARG A 62 12.31 -9.31 13.92
CA ARG A 62 13.26 -8.32 14.47
C ARG A 62 12.98 -6.91 13.96
N THR A 63 12.62 -6.77 12.68
CA THR A 63 12.24 -5.48 12.09
C THR A 63 10.97 -4.93 12.73
N LEU A 64 9.95 -5.78 12.92
CA LEU A 64 8.69 -5.40 13.54
C LEU A 64 8.88 -5.00 15.03
N VAL A 65 9.69 -5.75 15.77
CA VAL A 65 10.09 -5.39 17.15
C VAL A 65 10.84 -4.05 17.19
N GLY A 66 11.69 -3.80 16.19
CA GLY A 66 12.35 -2.52 16.01
C GLY A 66 11.38 -1.35 15.81
N PHE A 67 10.27 -1.57 15.10
CA PHE A 67 9.23 -0.55 14.92
C PHE A 67 8.50 -0.25 16.23
N GLU A 68 8.21 -1.28 17.02
CA GLU A 68 7.58 -1.12 18.33
C GLU A 68 8.50 -0.37 19.32
N SER A 69 9.77 -0.80 19.40
CA SER A 69 10.79 -0.18 20.26
C SER A 69 11.07 1.27 19.85
N GLY A 70 11.03 1.58 18.57
CA GLY A 70 11.14 2.92 18.00
C GLY A 70 9.89 3.78 18.18
N LYS A 71 8.85 3.28 18.86
CA LYS A 71 7.57 3.97 19.10
C LYS A 71 6.94 4.50 17.81
N LEU A 72 6.92 3.64 16.77
CA LEU A 72 6.29 3.99 15.50
C LEU A 72 4.82 4.36 15.75
N THR A 73 4.39 5.52 15.24
CA THR A 73 2.98 5.92 15.39
C THR A 73 2.11 5.08 14.46
N ARG A 74 0.82 5.00 14.78
CA ARG A 74 -0.16 4.25 14.01
C ARG A 74 -0.27 4.77 12.57
N GLU A 75 -0.28 6.08 12.39
CA GLU A 75 -0.32 6.73 11.07
C GLU A 75 0.91 6.39 10.25
N LYS A 76 2.07 6.34 10.90
CA LYS A 76 3.33 5.97 10.26
C LYS A 76 3.34 4.49 9.89
N LEU A 77 2.84 3.61 10.76
CA LEU A 77 2.69 2.19 10.47
C LEU A 77 1.76 1.98 9.28
N GLN A 78 0.61 2.67 9.25
CA GLN A 78 -0.32 2.62 8.12
C GLN A 78 0.37 3.00 6.80
N GLN A 79 1.13 4.11 6.79
CA GLN A 79 1.91 4.53 5.62
C GLN A 79 2.92 3.47 5.18
N VAL A 80 3.64 2.86 6.13
CA VAL A 80 4.60 1.78 5.85
C VAL A 80 3.90 0.59 5.21
N LEU A 81 2.77 0.14 5.75
CA LEU A 81 2.01 -1.00 5.23
C LEU A 81 1.42 -0.71 3.83
N GLN A 82 0.86 0.48 3.62
CA GLN A 82 0.34 0.90 2.31
C GLN A 82 1.46 0.97 1.27
N SER A 83 2.60 1.57 1.60
CA SER A 83 3.76 1.63 0.71
C SER A 83 4.33 0.25 0.42
N SER A 84 4.41 -0.63 1.43
CA SER A 84 4.85 -2.02 1.26
C SER A 84 3.93 -2.78 0.32
N ARG A 85 2.61 -2.61 0.46
CA ARG A 85 1.62 -3.22 -0.43
C ARG A 85 1.83 -2.81 -1.88
N VAL A 86 2.10 -1.52 -2.15
CA VAL A 86 2.39 -1.03 -3.51
C VAL A 86 3.59 -1.76 -4.10
N VAL A 87 4.68 -1.91 -3.36
CA VAL A 87 5.88 -2.61 -3.86
C VAL A 87 5.60 -4.10 -4.12
N VAL A 88 4.84 -4.76 -3.24
CA VAL A 88 4.43 -6.17 -3.47
C VAL A 88 3.54 -6.30 -4.70
N GLN A 89 2.65 -5.33 -4.97
CA GLN A 89 1.88 -5.27 -6.22
C GLN A 89 2.79 -5.13 -7.45
N GLN A 90 3.85 -4.32 -7.38
CA GLN A 90 4.83 -4.21 -8.46
C GLN A 90 5.58 -5.54 -8.68
N ALA A 91 5.90 -6.28 -7.60
CA ALA A 91 6.49 -7.61 -7.70
C ALA A 91 5.52 -8.62 -8.38
N LEU A 92 4.24 -8.53 -8.07
CA LEU A 92 3.20 -9.35 -8.71
C LEU A 92 3.03 -9.00 -10.20
N ARG A 93 3.04 -7.71 -10.55
CA ARG A 93 3.04 -7.24 -11.95
C ARG A 93 4.22 -7.80 -12.73
N LEU A 94 5.42 -7.75 -12.13
CA LEU A 94 6.64 -8.32 -12.73
C LEU A 94 6.49 -9.83 -12.99
N ARG A 95 5.87 -10.58 -12.08
CA ARG A 95 5.51 -12.00 -12.28
C ARG A 95 4.51 -12.23 -13.41
N CYS A 96 3.77 -11.21 -13.80
CA CYS A 96 2.83 -11.25 -14.93
C CYS A 96 3.45 -10.68 -16.22
N GLY A 97 4.76 -10.38 -16.23
CA GLY A 97 5.46 -9.85 -17.41
C GLY A 97 5.30 -8.35 -17.62
N VAL A 98 4.86 -7.62 -16.59
CA VAL A 98 4.72 -6.16 -16.64
C VAL A 98 5.84 -5.53 -15.83
N GLU A 99 6.62 -4.66 -16.46
CA GLU A 99 7.73 -3.96 -15.81
C GLU A 99 7.24 -3.10 -14.65
N PRO A 100 7.93 -3.16 -13.49
CA PRO A 100 7.61 -2.32 -12.34
C PRO A 100 8.07 -0.88 -12.58
N GLU A 101 7.51 0.04 -11.82
CA GLU A 101 8.00 1.42 -11.81
C GLU A 101 9.46 1.47 -11.32
N PRO A 102 10.33 2.33 -11.91
CA PRO A 102 11.77 2.34 -11.61
C PRO A 102 12.12 2.45 -10.13
N VAL A 103 11.37 3.27 -9.38
CA VAL A 103 11.56 3.49 -7.94
C VAL A 103 11.37 2.20 -7.12
N TYR A 104 10.57 1.26 -7.59
CA TYR A 104 10.26 0.01 -6.90
C TYR A 104 11.03 -1.19 -7.47
N ALA A 105 11.71 -1.03 -8.61
CA ALA A 105 12.24 -2.14 -9.42
C ALA A 105 13.17 -3.08 -8.63
N ALA A 106 14.05 -2.54 -7.81
CA ALA A 106 15.01 -3.34 -7.04
C ALA A 106 14.30 -4.27 -6.02
N LEU A 107 13.42 -3.70 -5.18
CA LEU A 107 12.68 -4.46 -4.16
C LEU A 107 11.65 -5.39 -4.80
N ALA A 108 10.91 -4.90 -5.79
CA ALA A 108 9.95 -5.71 -6.54
C ALA A 108 10.63 -6.92 -7.20
N GLY A 109 11.82 -6.72 -7.76
CA GLY A 109 12.64 -7.79 -8.33
C GLY A 109 13.05 -8.83 -7.29
N SER A 110 13.49 -8.41 -6.12
CA SER A 110 13.88 -9.32 -5.02
C SER A 110 12.69 -10.12 -4.50
N LEU A 111 11.56 -9.47 -4.24
CA LEU A 111 10.33 -10.13 -3.82
C LEU A 111 9.79 -11.08 -4.89
N SER A 112 9.81 -10.67 -6.16
CA SER A 112 9.36 -11.50 -7.28
C SER A 112 10.22 -12.77 -7.45
N ARG A 113 11.52 -12.73 -7.17
CA ARG A 113 12.39 -13.91 -7.18
C ARG A 113 12.10 -14.83 -6.01
N ARG A 114 11.85 -14.27 -4.83
CA ARG A 114 11.66 -15.01 -3.57
C ARG A 114 10.31 -15.70 -3.49
N PHE A 115 9.23 -14.99 -3.85
CA PHE A 115 7.86 -15.45 -3.63
C PHE A 115 7.18 -15.93 -4.91
N ARG A 116 6.33 -16.95 -4.76
CA ARG A 116 5.42 -17.39 -5.82
C ARG A 116 4.27 -16.40 -5.95
N LYS A 117 3.58 -16.43 -7.09
CA LYS A 117 2.43 -15.53 -7.36
C LYS A 117 1.37 -15.58 -6.26
N ARG A 118 1.04 -16.76 -5.76
CA ARG A 118 0.07 -16.95 -4.67
C ARG A 118 0.53 -16.24 -3.39
N GLN A 119 1.77 -16.44 -2.98
CA GLN A 119 2.34 -15.81 -1.78
C GLN A 119 2.37 -14.27 -1.88
N LEU A 120 2.68 -13.74 -3.08
CA LEU A 120 2.61 -12.29 -3.30
C LEU A 120 1.17 -11.76 -3.20
N MET A 121 0.17 -12.53 -3.61
CA MET A 121 -1.24 -12.16 -3.42
C MET A 121 -1.61 -12.16 -1.94
N GLU A 122 -1.27 -13.21 -1.20
CA GLU A 122 -1.48 -13.31 0.25
C GLU A 122 -0.80 -12.16 1.00
N LEU A 123 0.44 -11.80 0.63
CA LEU A 123 1.14 -10.62 1.17
C LEU A 123 0.41 -9.31 0.87
N CYS A 124 -0.10 -9.13 -0.35
CA CYS A 124 -0.88 -7.93 -0.70
C CYS A 124 -2.15 -7.81 0.14
N GLU A 125 -2.85 -8.93 0.38
CA GLU A 125 -4.07 -8.99 1.18
C GLU A 125 -3.76 -8.70 2.65
N MET A 126 -2.76 -9.37 3.22
CA MET A 126 -2.29 -9.17 4.59
C MET A 126 -1.92 -7.70 4.86
N LEU A 127 -1.04 -7.13 4.03
CA LEU A 127 -0.60 -5.74 4.18
C LEU A 127 -1.76 -4.74 4.04
N GLY A 128 -2.69 -5.00 3.10
CA GLY A 128 -3.88 -4.16 2.90
C GLY A 128 -4.83 -4.19 4.09
N ARG A 129 -5.09 -5.36 4.65
CA ARG A 129 -5.95 -5.54 5.82
C ARG A 129 -5.37 -4.86 7.05
N PHE A 130 -4.11 -5.10 7.37
CA PHE A 130 -3.48 -4.45 8.52
C PHE A 130 -3.33 -2.93 8.37
N ALA A 131 -3.14 -2.43 7.14
CA ALA A 131 -3.19 -0.99 6.90
C ALA A 131 -4.58 -0.40 7.20
N GLN A 132 -5.65 -1.14 6.88
CA GLN A 132 -7.01 -0.73 7.21
C GLN A 132 -7.30 -0.84 8.71
N GLU A 133 -6.81 -1.87 9.40
CA GLU A 133 -6.95 -2.01 10.85
C GLU A 133 -6.30 -0.85 11.61
N CYS A 134 -5.24 -0.24 11.06
CA CYS A 134 -4.66 0.99 11.61
C CYS A 134 -5.64 2.18 11.60
N GLU A 135 -6.72 2.18 10.82
CA GLU A 135 -7.77 3.21 10.86
C GLU A 135 -8.65 3.06 12.11
N TRP A 136 -8.76 1.84 12.61
CA TRP A 136 -9.50 1.54 13.82
C TRP A 136 -8.56 1.66 15.02
N ASN A 137 -9.02 2.05 16.15
CA ASN A 137 -8.19 2.38 17.33
C ASN A 137 -7.49 1.16 17.97
N VAL A 138 -6.78 0.36 17.13
CA VAL A 138 -6.00 -0.81 17.53
C VAL A 138 -4.59 -0.38 17.96
N ALA A 139 -4.04 -1.00 18.99
CA ALA A 139 -2.69 -0.72 19.44
C ALA A 139 -1.64 -1.20 18.41
N VAL A 140 -0.62 -0.37 18.13
CA VAL A 140 0.45 -0.67 17.17
C VAL A 140 1.09 -2.02 17.45
N GLY A 141 1.42 -2.34 18.69
CA GLY A 141 2.03 -3.62 19.08
C GLY A 141 1.15 -4.83 18.76
N GLN A 142 -0.19 -4.70 18.84
CA GLN A 142 -1.11 -5.77 18.45
C GLN A 142 -1.08 -6.01 16.94
N VAL A 143 -1.07 -4.95 16.14
CA VAL A 143 -0.97 -5.06 14.68
C VAL A 143 0.37 -5.68 14.28
N LEU A 144 1.48 -5.24 14.88
CA LEU A 144 2.81 -5.79 14.60
C LEU A 144 2.92 -7.27 14.99
N GLY A 145 2.37 -7.66 16.13
CA GLY A 145 2.32 -9.06 16.57
C GLY A 145 1.48 -9.94 15.63
N ALA A 146 0.33 -9.43 15.17
CA ALA A 146 -0.51 -10.14 14.21
C ALA A 146 0.17 -10.30 12.84
N ILE A 147 0.88 -9.27 12.35
CA ILE A 147 1.70 -9.37 11.13
C ILE A 147 2.77 -10.44 11.28
N ALA A 148 3.47 -10.49 12.42
CA ALA A 148 4.50 -11.49 12.68
C ALA A 148 3.95 -12.92 12.62
N ALA A 149 2.80 -13.16 13.25
CA ALA A 149 2.15 -14.47 13.26
C ALA A 149 1.71 -14.90 11.85
N GLU A 150 1.06 -14.02 11.10
CA GLU A 150 0.58 -14.35 9.76
C GLU A 150 1.70 -14.46 8.73
N TRP A 151 2.81 -13.75 8.94
CA TRP A 151 4.00 -13.90 8.12
C TRP A 151 4.52 -15.34 8.09
N GLU A 152 4.51 -16.04 9.23
CA GLU A 152 4.93 -17.45 9.32
C GLU A 152 4.05 -18.38 8.51
N GLU A 153 2.76 -18.05 8.34
CA GLU A 153 1.82 -18.87 7.57
C GLU A 153 2.00 -18.70 6.04
N ILE A 154 2.57 -17.58 5.59
CA ILE A 154 2.78 -17.29 4.16
C ILE A 154 4.07 -17.94 3.63
N LEU A 155 5.05 -18.23 4.50
CA LEU A 155 6.34 -18.84 4.11
C LEU A 155 6.20 -20.30 3.72
#